data_ef197017e3f5285f2b7422ef24d027fc
#
_entry.id   ef197017e3f5285f2b7422ef24d027fc
#
_cell.length_a   1.000
_cell.length_b   1.000
_cell.length_c   1.000
_cell.angle_alpha   90.00
_cell.angle_beta   90.00
_cell.angle_gamma   90.00
#
_symmetry.space_group_name_H-M   'P 1'
#
loop_
_entity.id
_entity.type
_entity.pdbx_description
1 polymer ?
#
loop_
_entity_poly.entity_id
_entity_poly.type
_entity_poly.pdbx_seq_one_letter_code
_entity_poly.pdbx_strand_id
1 'polypeptide(L)'
;MKKTISLILAAVMILAAFALTGCSSTDYKSLDGIKKAGKLVVYTEAGFPPYEFVSDNEIVGVDIQIMKAVAEKIGVTLEVKDVAFNTICASVKTGKAAVGAAGITIDDERKASVDFSEPYSSTEQYVIVAIDNDSIKTVEDLNGKQIGVQEGTTSDFLVSDLISKGTLANSALKSFLAPAIAAAQIGKIDAVIADKLTAGIIVANNSDKYKTFKLTDKNGGDVGETEQYGIAVAKGNTELLAVINEVIDELLKDGSIEKWVTEYSELAKKIEESTASTGESTNG
;
A
#
# COMPACT_ATOMS: atom_id res chain seq x y z
N MET A 1 -44.63 -17.28 -47.55
CA MET A 1 -44.52 -17.48 -46.10
C MET A 1 -43.31 -18.33 -45.69
N LYS A 2 -43.02 -19.52 -46.23
CA LYS A 2 -41.86 -20.35 -45.82
C LYS A 2 -40.49 -19.71 -46.10
N LYS A 3 -40.31 -18.95 -47.22
CA LYS A 3 -39.04 -18.28 -47.56
C LYS A 3 -38.74 -17.05 -46.69
N THR A 4 -39.77 -16.32 -46.27
CA THR A 4 -39.63 -15.15 -45.38
C THR A 4 -39.30 -15.56 -43.96
N ILE A 5 -39.84 -16.68 -43.49
CA ILE A 5 -39.52 -17.23 -42.14
C ILE A 5 -38.07 -17.71 -42.07
N SER A 6 -37.56 -18.32 -43.18
CA SER A 6 -36.15 -18.79 -43.25
C SER A 6 -35.13 -17.64 -43.24
N LEU A 7 -35.45 -16.48 -43.83
CA LEU A 7 -34.58 -15.29 -43.82
C LEU A 7 -34.55 -14.64 -42.44
N ILE A 8 -35.68 -14.62 -41.73
CA ILE A 8 -35.75 -14.08 -40.37
C ILE A 8 -34.98 -14.97 -39.39
N LEU A 9 -35.08 -16.30 -39.51
CA LEU A 9 -34.30 -17.22 -38.68
C LEU A 9 -32.79 -17.10 -38.90
N ALA A 10 -32.35 -16.90 -40.17
CA ALA A 10 -30.94 -16.68 -40.51
C ALA A 10 -30.41 -15.35 -39.96
N ALA A 11 -31.20 -14.27 -40.00
CA ALA A 11 -30.84 -12.98 -39.42
C ALA A 11 -30.73 -13.03 -37.87
N VAL A 12 -31.61 -13.75 -37.21
CA VAL A 12 -31.56 -13.94 -35.74
C VAL A 12 -30.35 -14.78 -35.30
N MET A 13 -29.95 -15.79 -36.08
CA MET A 13 -28.73 -16.57 -35.82
C MET A 13 -27.46 -15.75 -36.02
N ILE A 14 -27.42 -14.84 -36.98
CA ILE A 14 -26.27 -13.95 -37.21
C ILE A 14 -26.17 -12.90 -36.07
N LEU A 15 -27.28 -12.36 -35.57
CA LEU A 15 -27.27 -11.47 -34.39
C LEU A 15 -26.88 -12.21 -33.11
N ALA A 16 -27.25 -13.48 -32.94
CA ALA A 16 -26.86 -14.28 -31.80
C ALA A 16 -25.36 -14.66 -31.80
N ALA A 17 -24.75 -14.78 -33.01
CA ALA A 17 -23.32 -15.03 -33.14
C ALA A 17 -22.45 -13.81 -32.73
N PHE A 18 -22.97 -12.59 -32.87
CA PHE A 18 -22.28 -11.37 -32.37
C PHE A 18 -22.43 -11.16 -30.86
N ALA A 19 -23.40 -11.80 -30.17
CA ALA A 19 -23.56 -11.73 -28.72
C ALA A 19 -22.66 -12.72 -27.96
N LEU A 20 -21.91 -13.59 -28.66
CA LEU A 20 -20.92 -14.52 -28.10
C LEU A 20 -19.47 -14.01 -28.23
N THR A 21 -19.26 -12.69 -28.43
CA THR A 21 -17.97 -12.09 -28.08
C THR A 21 -17.88 -12.11 -26.55
N GLY A 22 -17.38 -13.24 -26.08
CA GLY A 22 -17.22 -13.56 -24.67
C GLY A 22 -16.62 -12.39 -23.90
N CYS A 23 -16.99 -12.25 -22.68
CA CYS A 23 -16.21 -11.54 -21.66
C CYS A 23 -14.78 -12.11 -21.70
N SER A 24 -13.95 -11.58 -22.57
CA SER A 24 -12.52 -11.75 -22.53
C SER A 24 -12.11 -11.12 -21.21
N SER A 25 -11.88 -11.94 -20.19
CA SER A 25 -11.27 -11.44 -18.96
C SER A 25 -9.98 -10.73 -19.39
N THR A 26 -9.89 -9.45 -19.09
CA THR A 26 -8.69 -8.67 -19.41
C THR A 26 -7.49 -9.35 -18.77
N ASP A 27 -6.47 -9.65 -19.57
CA ASP A 27 -5.24 -10.25 -19.09
C ASP A 27 -4.31 -9.16 -18.54
N TYR A 28 -4.43 -8.87 -17.27
CA TYR A 28 -3.52 -7.94 -16.59
C TYR A 28 -2.18 -8.58 -16.16
N LYS A 29 -1.95 -9.87 -16.47
CA LYS A 29 -0.70 -10.56 -16.15
C LYS A 29 0.38 -10.43 -17.20
N SER A 30 0.08 -9.77 -18.34
CA SER A 30 1.02 -9.53 -19.41
C SER A 30 1.00 -8.08 -19.86
N LEU A 31 2.14 -7.55 -20.31
CA LEU A 31 2.25 -6.19 -20.83
C LEU A 31 1.35 -6.01 -22.05
N ASP A 32 1.28 -7.00 -22.94
CA ASP A 32 0.40 -7.01 -24.11
C ASP A 32 -1.08 -6.92 -23.74
N GLY A 33 -1.51 -7.66 -22.70
CA GLY A 33 -2.87 -7.62 -22.19
C GLY A 33 -3.22 -6.26 -21.62
N ILE A 34 -2.30 -5.63 -20.88
CA ILE A 34 -2.44 -4.28 -20.33
C ILE A 34 -2.56 -3.25 -21.47
N LYS A 35 -1.68 -3.31 -22.48
CA LYS A 35 -1.75 -2.43 -23.66
C LYS A 35 -3.04 -2.60 -24.46
N LYS A 36 -3.53 -3.82 -24.64
CA LYS A 36 -4.82 -4.10 -25.28
C LYS A 36 -6.00 -3.57 -24.47
N ALA A 37 -5.92 -3.60 -23.13
CA ALA A 37 -6.92 -3.02 -22.25
C ALA A 37 -6.91 -1.49 -22.27
N GLY A 38 -5.82 -0.86 -22.73
CA GLY A 38 -5.63 0.60 -22.75
C GLY A 38 -5.48 1.23 -21.36
N LYS A 39 -5.25 0.41 -20.33
CA LYS A 39 -5.14 0.90 -18.94
C LYS A 39 -4.25 0.02 -18.07
N LEU A 40 -3.48 0.68 -17.19
CA LEU A 40 -2.71 0.07 -16.12
C LEU A 40 -3.55 0.12 -14.83
N VAL A 41 -4.07 -1.02 -14.40
CA VAL A 41 -4.86 -1.14 -13.17
C VAL A 41 -3.91 -1.38 -11.99
N VAL A 42 -3.87 -0.42 -11.07
CA VAL A 42 -3.02 -0.44 -9.88
C VAL A 42 -3.89 -0.57 -8.63
N TYR A 43 -3.57 -1.52 -7.76
CA TYR A 43 -4.15 -1.62 -6.43
C TYR A 43 -3.18 -1.03 -5.42
N THR A 44 -3.73 -0.19 -4.54
CA THR A 44 -3.04 0.51 -3.45
C THR A 44 -3.89 0.48 -2.19
N GLU A 45 -3.35 0.95 -1.06
CA GLU A 45 -4.09 1.20 0.18
C GLU A 45 -3.84 2.65 0.59
N ALA A 46 -4.85 3.52 0.37
CA ALA A 46 -4.70 4.97 0.41
C ALA A 46 -4.70 5.58 1.83
N GLY A 47 -4.03 4.92 2.77
CA GLY A 47 -3.82 5.34 4.16
C GLY A 47 -2.36 5.33 4.61
N PHE A 48 -1.39 5.35 3.65
CA PHE A 48 0.04 5.18 3.93
C PHE A 48 0.91 6.35 3.38
N PRO A 49 0.73 7.58 3.90
CA PRO A 49 1.54 8.72 3.48
C PRO A 49 3.03 8.52 3.86
N PRO A 50 3.97 8.98 3.02
CA PRO A 50 3.82 9.79 1.81
C PRO A 50 3.67 8.99 0.52
N TYR A 51 3.55 7.67 0.59
CA TYR A 51 3.58 6.78 -0.57
C TYR A 51 2.25 6.75 -1.31
N GLU A 52 1.13 6.57 -0.59
CA GLU A 52 -0.24 6.64 -1.11
C GLU A 52 -1.21 7.10 -0.02
N PHE A 53 -1.99 8.12 -0.33
CA PHE A 53 -3.00 8.67 0.59
C PHE A 53 -4.02 9.52 -0.18
N VAL A 54 -5.16 9.80 0.47
CA VAL A 54 -6.19 10.63 -0.12
C VAL A 54 -5.89 12.11 0.15
N SER A 55 -5.88 12.94 -0.91
CA SER A 55 -5.84 14.39 -0.86
C SER A 55 -6.81 14.96 -1.90
N ASP A 56 -7.67 15.89 -1.50
CA ASP A 56 -8.68 16.53 -2.39
C ASP A 56 -9.52 15.51 -3.19
N ASN A 57 -9.92 14.40 -2.55
CA ASN A 57 -10.65 13.27 -3.14
C ASN A 57 -9.88 12.49 -4.23
N GLU A 58 -8.59 12.69 -4.36
CA GLU A 58 -7.72 11.92 -5.24
C GLU A 58 -6.72 11.09 -4.44
N ILE A 59 -6.32 9.94 -4.97
CA ILE A 59 -5.23 9.15 -4.40
C ILE A 59 -3.93 9.70 -4.97
N VAL A 60 -3.05 10.16 -4.09
CA VAL A 60 -1.77 10.79 -4.41
C VAL A 60 -0.63 10.15 -3.62
N GLY A 61 0.60 10.45 -3.98
CA GLY A 61 1.79 9.97 -3.27
C GLY A 61 2.87 9.48 -4.21
N VAL A 62 3.97 9.03 -3.64
CA VAL A 62 5.18 8.59 -4.36
C VAL A 62 4.85 7.42 -5.29
N ASP A 63 4.17 6.39 -4.80
CA ASP A 63 3.80 5.21 -5.56
C ASP A 63 2.90 5.55 -6.74
N ILE A 64 1.99 6.49 -6.54
CA ILE A 64 1.09 6.96 -7.59
C ILE A 64 1.86 7.70 -8.68
N GLN A 65 2.88 8.50 -8.33
CA GLN A 65 3.72 9.18 -9.31
C GLN A 65 4.57 8.20 -10.12
N ILE A 66 5.16 7.20 -9.47
CA ILE A 66 5.88 6.12 -10.16
C ILE A 66 4.94 5.43 -11.16
N MET A 67 3.73 5.08 -10.75
CA MET A 67 2.76 4.41 -11.62
C MET A 67 2.24 5.30 -12.75
N LYS A 68 2.13 6.62 -12.55
CA LYS A 68 1.84 7.59 -13.62
C LYS A 68 2.94 7.55 -14.69
N ALA A 69 4.21 7.61 -14.28
CA ALA A 69 5.34 7.55 -15.20
C ALA A 69 5.38 6.20 -15.97
N VAL A 70 5.10 5.08 -15.30
CA VAL A 70 5.00 3.77 -15.96
C VAL A 70 3.87 3.73 -16.98
N ALA A 71 2.66 4.21 -16.62
CA ALA A 71 1.50 4.24 -17.52
C ALA A 71 1.77 5.11 -18.76
N GLU A 72 2.41 6.27 -18.59
CA GLU A 72 2.84 7.15 -19.67
C GLU A 72 3.85 6.44 -20.59
N LYS A 73 4.88 5.80 -20.03
CA LYS A 73 5.93 5.08 -20.78
C LYS A 73 5.38 3.96 -21.64
N ILE A 74 4.34 3.23 -21.17
CA ILE A 74 3.71 2.17 -21.97
C ILE A 74 2.54 2.64 -22.84
N GLY A 75 2.13 3.91 -22.72
CA GLY A 75 1.10 4.54 -23.57
C GLY A 75 -0.33 4.14 -23.22
N VAL A 76 -0.65 3.96 -21.92
CA VAL A 76 -1.99 3.62 -21.41
C VAL A 76 -2.47 4.59 -20.33
N THR A 77 -3.76 4.56 -20.00
CA THR A 77 -4.29 5.33 -18.86
C THR A 77 -3.98 4.62 -17.53
N LEU A 78 -3.81 5.38 -16.45
CA LEU A 78 -3.69 4.86 -15.10
C LEU A 78 -5.09 4.72 -14.47
N GLU A 79 -5.38 3.56 -13.88
CA GLU A 79 -6.58 3.32 -13.05
C GLU A 79 -6.13 2.85 -11.66
N VAL A 80 -6.25 3.71 -10.65
CA VAL A 80 -5.88 3.39 -9.26
C VAL A 80 -7.11 2.96 -8.48
N LYS A 81 -7.00 1.91 -7.68
CA LYS A 81 -8.05 1.40 -6.80
C LYS A 81 -7.53 1.24 -5.38
N ASP A 82 -8.26 1.87 -4.46
CA ASP A 82 -8.06 1.70 -3.03
C ASP A 82 -8.68 0.38 -2.56
N VAL A 83 -7.86 -0.47 -1.91
CA VAL A 83 -8.27 -1.78 -1.39
C VAL A 83 -7.51 -2.07 -0.08
N ALA A 84 -7.98 -3.03 0.71
CA ALA A 84 -7.25 -3.45 1.90
C ALA A 84 -5.86 -4.01 1.53
N PHE A 85 -4.82 -3.56 2.24
CA PHE A 85 -3.41 -3.86 1.97
C PHE A 85 -3.13 -5.38 1.83
N ASN A 86 -3.65 -6.19 2.77
CA ASN A 86 -3.48 -7.64 2.79
C ASN A 86 -4.02 -8.37 1.55
N THR A 87 -4.84 -7.69 0.71
CA THR A 87 -5.43 -8.25 -0.51
C THR A 87 -4.66 -7.95 -1.78
N ILE A 88 -3.68 -7.01 -1.75
CA ILE A 88 -3.03 -6.47 -2.93
C ILE A 88 -2.24 -7.55 -3.68
N CYS A 89 -1.28 -8.22 -3.03
CA CYS A 89 -0.46 -9.25 -3.67
C CYS A 89 -1.31 -10.40 -4.23
N ALA A 90 -2.36 -10.83 -3.52
CA ALA A 90 -3.28 -11.86 -4.01
C ALA A 90 -4.07 -11.40 -5.26
N SER A 91 -4.42 -10.12 -5.33
CA SER A 91 -5.11 -9.52 -6.48
C SER A 91 -4.19 -9.43 -7.71
N VAL A 92 -2.93 -9.06 -7.51
CA VAL A 92 -1.89 -9.07 -8.56
C VAL A 92 -1.66 -10.49 -9.07
N LYS A 93 -1.44 -11.46 -8.17
CA LYS A 93 -1.26 -12.89 -8.49
C LYS A 93 -2.40 -13.43 -9.37
N THR A 94 -3.63 -13.04 -9.08
CA THR A 94 -4.82 -13.52 -9.80
C THR A 94 -5.15 -12.72 -11.06
N GLY A 95 -4.47 -11.59 -11.31
CA GLY A 95 -4.70 -10.72 -12.47
C GLY A 95 -5.93 -9.82 -12.33
N LYS A 96 -6.42 -9.57 -11.13
CA LYS A 96 -7.43 -8.53 -10.85
C LYS A 96 -6.83 -7.13 -10.94
N ALA A 97 -5.56 -7.01 -10.57
CA ALA A 97 -4.73 -5.83 -10.78
C ALA A 97 -3.53 -6.20 -11.65
N ALA A 98 -3.03 -5.26 -12.44
CA ALA A 98 -1.77 -5.39 -13.16
C ALA A 98 -0.58 -5.24 -12.21
N VAL A 99 -0.73 -4.35 -11.22
CA VAL A 99 0.32 -3.90 -10.32
C VAL A 99 -0.23 -3.71 -8.91
N GLY A 100 0.59 -4.01 -7.90
CA GLY A 100 0.45 -3.56 -6.53
C GLY A 100 1.51 -2.49 -6.23
N ALA A 101 1.06 -1.29 -5.84
CA ALA A 101 1.91 -0.16 -5.47
C ALA A 101 1.34 0.44 -4.18
N ALA A 102 1.96 0.13 -3.04
CA ALA A 102 1.43 0.43 -1.71
C ALA A 102 2.52 0.33 -0.62
N GLY A 103 3.72 0.90 -0.87
CA GLY A 103 4.84 0.75 0.06
C GLY A 103 5.15 -0.71 0.40
N ILE A 104 5.04 -1.63 -0.58
CA ILE A 104 5.10 -3.07 -0.30
C ILE A 104 6.53 -3.51 -0.08
N THR A 105 6.84 -3.98 1.12
CA THR A 105 8.14 -4.56 1.43
C THR A 105 8.41 -5.80 0.60
N ILE A 106 9.60 -5.85 0.01
CA ILE A 106 10.13 -6.98 -0.75
C ILE A 106 10.58 -8.05 0.23
N ASP A 107 9.79 -9.10 0.44
CA ASP A 107 10.11 -10.23 1.30
C ASP A 107 9.91 -11.58 0.59
N ASP A 108 10.44 -12.65 1.18
CA ASP A 108 10.44 -13.98 0.56
C ASP A 108 9.03 -14.61 0.53
N GLU A 109 8.16 -14.29 1.47
CA GLU A 109 6.78 -14.78 1.50
C GLU A 109 5.99 -14.19 0.33
N ARG A 110 6.08 -12.86 0.12
CA ARG A 110 5.44 -12.18 -1.00
C ARG A 110 6.04 -12.58 -2.34
N LYS A 111 7.40 -12.72 -2.41
CA LYS A 111 8.09 -13.25 -3.59
C LYS A 111 7.64 -14.65 -4.00
N ALA A 112 7.11 -15.47 -3.10
CA ALA A 112 6.53 -16.76 -3.48
C ALA A 112 5.29 -16.61 -4.40
N SER A 113 4.59 -15.48 -4.36
CA SER A 113 3.32 -15.27 -5.08
C SER A 113 3.35 -14.19 -6.16
N VAL A 114 4.24 -13.21 -6.08
CA VAL A 114 4.41 -12.11 -7.05
C VAL A 114 5.89 -11.89 -7.35
N ASP A 115 6.22 -11.16 -8.41
CA ASP A 115 7.55 -10.63 -8.66
C ASP A 115 7.58 -9.16 -8.27
N PHE A 116 8.76 -8.66 -7.87
CA PHE A 116 8.97 -7.27 -7.44
C PHE A 116 9.93 -6.54 -8.35
N SER A 117 9.71 -5.23 -8.46
CA SER A 117 10.71 -4.33 -9.04
C SER A 117 11.99 -4.27 -8.20
N GLU A 118 13.03 -3.63 -8.74
CA GLU A 118 14.11 -3.08 -7.94
C GLU A 118 13.52 -2.14 -6.87
N PRO A 119 14.18 -2.03 -5.69
CA PRO A 119 13.69 -1.19 -4.62
C PRO A 119 13.77 0.30 -4.97
N TYR A 120 12.72 1.05 -4.62
CA TYR A 120 12.68 2.50 -4.82
C TYR A 120 12.75 3.31 -3.51
N SER A 121 12.57 2.66 -2.36
CA SER A 121 12.64 3.27 -1.03
C SER A 121 13.00 2.21 0.01
N SER A 122 13.33 2.68 1.24
CA SER A 122 13.60 1.82 2.38
C SER A 122 13.04 2.39 3.66
N THR A 123 12.74 1.52 4.63
CA THR A 123 12.18 1.87 5.93
C THR A 123 12.73 1.02 7.07
N GLU A 124 12.36 1.39 8.28
CA GLU A 124 12.63 0.70 9.53
C GLU A 124 11.38 0.72 10.39
N GLN A 125 11.26 -0.19 11.33
CA GLN A 125 10.12 -0.27 12.24
C GLN A 125 10.21 0.79 13.35
N TYR A 126 9.12 1.53 13.54
CA TYR A 126 8.96 2.57 14.56
C TYR A 126 7.77 2.27 15.46
N VAL A 127 7.85 2.78 16.68
CA VAL A 127 6.77 2.68 17.68
C VAL A 127 6.11 4.03 17.84
N ILE A 128 4.79 4.07 17.88
CA ILE A 128 3.98 5.23 18.25
C ILE A 128 3.35 4.94 19.61
N VAL A 129 3.49 5.86 20.56
CA VAL A 129 2.88 5.78 21.91
C VAL A 129 2.26 7.11 22.28
N ALA A 130 1.46 7.12 23.35
CA ALA A 130 0.98 8.37 23.93
C ALA A 130 2.17 9.27 24.36
N ILE A 131 2.00 10.58 24.25
CA ILE A 131 3.06 11.57 24.51
C ILE A 131 3.65 11.47 25.92
N ASP A 132 2.82 11.10 26.91
CA ASP A 132 3.15 10.92 28.32
C ASP A 132 3.60 9.50 28.68
N ASN A 133 3.64 8.57 27.71
CA ASN A 133 4.09 7.19 27.96
C ASN A 133 5.61 7.12 28.01
N ASP A 134 6.18 7.02 29.20
CA ASP A 134 7.62 6.83 29.42
C ASP A 134 8.01 5.38 29.77
N SER A 135 7.03 4.47 29.76
CA SER A 135 7.22 3.06 30.12
C SER A 135 7.65 2.17 28.95
N ILE A 136 7.40 2.58 27.69
CA ILE A 136 7.76 1.85 26.49
C ILE A 136 8.92 2.59 25.83
N LYS A 137 10.08 1.92 25.69
CA LYS A 137 11.31 2.45 25.08
C LYS A 137 11.97 1.41 24.17
N THR A 138 11.76 0.13 24.44
CA THR A 138 12.37 -1.01 23.74
C THR A 138 11.29 -2.03 23.41
N VAL A 139 11.64 -3.01 22.58
CA VAL A 139 10.72 -4.10 22.22
C VAL A 139 10.31 -4.92 23.45
N GLU A 140 11.20 -5.13 24.41
CA GLU A 140 10.89 -5.89 25.62
C GLU A 140 9.82 -5.20 26.50
N ASP A 141 9.75 -3.86 26.49
CA ASP A 141 8.74 -3.09 27.22
C ASP A 141 7.33 -3.26 26.65
N LEU A 142 7.22 -3.78 25.42
CA LEU A 142 5.96 -4.13 24.80
C LEU A 142 5.36 -5.43 25.37
N ASN A 143 6.11 -6.22 26.16
CA ASN A 143 5.57 -7.44 26.75
C ASN A 143 4.43 -7.14 27.74
N GLY A 144 3.31 -7.79 27.56
CA GLY A 144 2.08 -7.55 28.32
C GLY A 144 1.22 -6.37 27.82
N LYS A 145 1.60 -5.74 26.70
CA LYS A 145 0.91 -4.58 26.11
C LYS A 145 -0.05 -4.99 24.99
N GLN A 146 -1.02 -4.12 24.71
CA GLN A 146 -1.85 -4.22 23.52
C GLN A 146 -1.19 -3.43 22.38
N ILE A 147 -0.79 -4.12 21.33
CA ILE A 147 0.01 -3.59 20.22
C ILE A 147 -0.85 -3.53 18.98
N GLY A 148 -1.02 -2.33 18.41
CA GLY A 148 -1.71 -2.10 17.14
C GLY A 148 -0.74 -2.23 15.96
N VAL A 149 -1.21 -2.84 14.88
CA VAL A 149 -0.50 -2.94 13.60
C VAL A 149 -1.49 -2.83 12.45
N GLN A 150 -1.02 -2.54 11.25
CA GLN A 150 -1.83 -2.74 10.05
C GLN A 150 -1.79 -4.21 9.65
N GLU A 151 -2.94 -4.79 9.31
CA GLU A 151 -3.09 -6.20 8.94
C GLU A 151 -2.30 -6.56 7.68
N GLY A 152 -1.52 -7.65 7.76
CA GLY A 152 -0.73 -8.20 6.65
C GLY A 152 0.55 -7.42 6.32
N THR A 153 0.98 -6.50 7.19
CA THR A 153 2.26 -5.79 7.06
C THR A 153 3.40 -6.56 7.72
N THR A 154 4.63 -6.12 7.46
CA THR A 154 5.82 -6.61 8.15
C THR A 154 5.79 -6.30 9.64
N SER A 155 5.17 -5.20 10.07
CA SER A 155 4.89 -4.90 11.49
C SER A 155 4.00 -5.97 12.14
N ASP A 156 2.94 -6.43 11.43
CA ASP A 156 2.05 -7.50 11.89
C ASP A 156 2.80 -8.83 12.02
N PHE A 157 3.59 -9.19 11.01
CA PHE A 157 4.40 -10.42 11.03
C PHE A 157 5.47 -10.37 12.12
N LEU A 158 6.15 -9.22 12.30
CA LEU A 158 7.17 -9.03 13.34
C LEU A 158 6.58 -9.22 14.74
N VAL A 159 5.46 -8.56 15.06
CA VAL A 159 4.81 -8.69 16.38
C VAL A 159 4.31 -10.11 16.61
N SER A 160 3.71 -10.72 15.59
CA SER A 160 3.25 -12.12 15.65
C SER A 160 4.39 -13.09 15.94
N ASP A 161 5.54 -12.91 15.27
CA ASP A 161 6.74 -13.70 15.48
C ASP A 161 7.32 -13.52 16.89
N LEU A 162 7.43 -12.28 17.36
CA LEU A 162 7.90 -11.96 18.73
C LEU A 162 6.99 -12.56 19.81
N ILE A 163 5.67 -12.58 19.59
CA ILE A 163 4.72 -13.28 20.48
C ILE A 163 4.96 -14.78 20.43
N SER A 164 5.09 -15.38 19.26
CA SER A 164 5.28 -16.81 19.09
C SER A 164 6.60 -17.31 19.67
N LYS A 165 7.66 -16.52 19.59
CA LYS A 165 8.98 -16.79 20.16
C LYS A 165 9.07 -16.55 21.67
N GLY A 166 8.02 -15.99 22.29
CA GLY A 166 7.94 -15.74 23.72
C GLY A 166 8.55 -14.41 24.19
N THR A 167 9.13 -13.60 23.32
CA THR A 167 9.63 -12.26 23.66
C THR A 167 8.48 -11.37 24.13
N LEU A 168 7.33 -11.47 23.46
CA LEU A 168 6.10 -10.76 23.76
C LEU A 168 4.95 -11.71 24.17
N ALA A 169 5.26 -12.77 24.91
CA ALA A 169 4.32 -13.87 25.21
C ALA A 169 3.00 -13.44 25.88
N ASN A 170 3.02 -12.32 26.61
CA ASN A 170 1.84 -11.80 27.31
C ASN A 170 1.15 -10.64 26.58
N SER A 171 1.60 -10.31 25.37
CA SER A 171 1.06 -9.19 24.59
C SER A 171 -0.16 -9.60 23.77
N ALA A 172 -1.01 -8.62 23.43
CA ALA A 172 -2.16 -8.80 22.56
C ALA A 172 -1.96 -7.98 21.29
N LEU A 173 -1.95 -8.66 20.14
CA LEU A 173 -1.93 -8.04 18.83
C LEU A 173 -3.33 -7.55 18.46
N LYS A 174 -3.42 -6.34 17.90
CA LYS A 174 -4.64 -5.71 17.39
C LYS A 174 -4.40 -5.26 15.96
N SER A 175 -5.08 -5.88 15.01
CA SER A 175 -4.96 -5.57 13.58
C SER A 175 -5.97 -4.50 13.17
N PHE A 176 -5.51 -3.57 12.33
CA PHE A 176 -6.27 -2.44 11.79
C PHE A 176 -6.10 -2.35 10.28
N LEU A 177 -6.94 -1.57 9.61
CA LEU A 177 -6.86 -1.39 8.16
C LEU A 177 -5.73 -0.43 7.73
N ALA A 178 -5.38 0.54 8.59
CA ALA A 178 -4.30 1.50 8.30
C ALA A 178 -3.60 1.93 9.60
N PRO A 179 -2.32 2.37 9.55
CA PRO A 179 -1.56 2.79 10.73
C PRO A 179 -2.19 3.98 11.48
N ALA A 180 -2.76 4.95 10.76
CA ALA A 180 -3.43 6.09 11.38
C ALA A 180 -4.68 5.68 12.17
N ILE A 181 -5.45 4.67 11.67
CA ILE A 181 -6.60 4.11 12.38
C ILE A 181 -6.14 3.41 13.67
N ALA A 182 -5.01 2.69 13.63
CA ALA A 182 -4.42 2.08 14.81
C ALA A 182 -3.97 3.14 15.83
N ALA A 183 -3.29 4.20 15.39
CA ALA A 183 -2.82 5.29 16.23
C ALA A 183 -3.98 6.01 16.96
N ALA A 184 -5.11 6.22 16.28
CA ALA A 184 -6.31 6.80 16.89
C ALA A 184 -6.92 5.95 18.02
N GLN A 185 -6.48 4.69 18.20
CA GLN A 185 -6.89 3.82 19.29
C GLN A 185 -5.93 3.86 20.49
N ILE A 186 -4.82 4.61 20.44
CA ILE A 186 -3.91 4.79 21.59
C ILE A 186 -4.71 5.36 22.77
N GLY A 187 -4.53 4.75 23.92
CA GLY A 187 -5.38 4.96 25.11
C GLY A 187 -6.31 3.76 25.38
N LYS A 188 -6.76 3.05 24.33
CA LYS A 188 -7.39 1.70 24.42
C LYS A 188 -6.37 0.60 24.16
N ILE A 189 -5.35 0.91 23.34
CA ILE A 189 -4.15 0.10 23.12
C ILE A 189 -2.93 0.89 23.61
N ASP A 190 -1.80 0.22 23.83
CA ASP A 190 -0.63 0.82 24.48
C ASP A 190 0.35 1.41 23.46
N ALA A 191 0.49 0.79 22.30
CA ALA A 191 1.44 1.19 21.26
C ALA A 191 0.95 0.79 19.87
N VAL A 192 1.48 1.45 18.84
CA VAL A 192 1.34 1.05 17.43
C VAL A 192 2.73 0.88 16.84
N ILE A 193 2.92 -0.17 16.02
CA ILE A 193 4.13 -0.35 15.22
C ILE A 193 3.79 -0.06 13.77
N ALA A 194 4.62 0.78 13.15
CA ALA A 194 4.48 1.22 11.77
C ALA A 194 5.84 1.66 11.22
N ASP A 195 5.90 1.89 9.93
CA ASP A 195 7.09 2.35 9.25
C ASP A 195 7.45 3.80 9.56
N LYS A 196 8.75 4.10 9.53
CA LYS A 196 9.36 5.36 9.96
C LYS A 196 8.66 6.62 9.47
N LEU A 197 8.47 6.76 8.14
CA LEU A 197 7.91 7.99 7.58
C LEU A 197 6.44 8.16 7.94
N THR A 198 5.66 7.08 7.85
CA THR A 198 4.24 7.08 8.22
C THR A 198 4.05 7.35 9.70
N ALA A 199 4.83 6.71 10.58
CA ALA A 199 4.81 7.01 12.01
C ALA A 199 5.17 8.47 12.30
N GLY A 200 6.18 9.00 11.61
CA GLY A 200 6.59 10.40 11.73
C GLY A 200 5.51 11.39 11.31
N ILE A 201 4.77 11.13 10.23
CA ILE A 201 3.67 11.96 9.75
C ILE A 201 2.49 11.91 10.72
N ILE A 202 2.09 10.71 11.18
CA ILE A 202 1.01 10.54 12.18
C ILE A 202 1.31 11.35 13.44
N VAL A 203 2.56 11.30 13.93
CA VAL A 203 2.96 12.05 15.14
C VAL A 203 3.06 13.53 14.86
N ALA A 204 3.57 13.95 13.70
CA ALA A 204 3.63 15.38 13.35
C ALA A 204 2.25 16.03 13.37
N ASN A 205 1.24 15.31 12.91
CA ASN A 205 -0.16 15.75 12.87
C ASN A 205 -0.86 15.67 14.25
N ASN A 206 -0.29 14.98 15.22
CA ASN A 206 -0.84 14.76 16.56
C ASN A 206 0.24 14.93 17.64
N SER A 207 1.09 15.94 17.52
CA SER A 207 2.29 16.13 18.35
C SER A 207 1.99 16.43 19.84
N ASP A 208 0.76 16.83 20.14
CA ASP A 208 0.24 17.00 21.50
C ASP A 208 -0.23 15.68 22.14
N LYS A 209 -0.45 14.61 21.33
CA LYS A 209 -1.00 13.32 21.79
C LYS A 209 0.00 12.19 21.73
N TYR A 210 0.87 12.18 20.70
CA TYR A 210 1.73 11.03 20.42
C TYR A 210 3.20 11.43 20.30
N LYS A 211 4.07 10.44 20.55
CA LYS A 211 5.49 10.46 20.20
C LYS A 211 5.87 9.16 19.48
N THR A 212 6.94 9.21 18.69
CA THR A 212 7.46 8.05 17.95
C THR A 212 8.96 7.94 18.08
N PHE A 213 9.45 6.72 18.03
CA PHE A 213 10.88 6.38 18.07
C PHE A 213 11.12 5.05 17.37
N LYS A 214 12.38 4.82 16.95
CA LYS A 214 12.78 3.56 16.31
C LYS A 214 12.59 2.39 17.28
N LEU A 215 12.05 1.27 16.79
CA LEU A 215 11.94 0.03 17.56
C LEU A 215 13.32 -0.61 17.71
N THR A 216 13.84 -0.65 18.93
CA THR A 216 15.14 -1.26 19.29
C THR A 216 14.98 -2.25 20.41
N ASP A 217 15.95 -3.16 20.57
CA ASP A 217 16.07 -3.99 21.75
C ASP A 217 16.72 -3.22 22.92
N LYS A 218 16.75 -3.82 24.10
CA LYS A 218 17.34 -3.23 25.32
C LYS A 218 18.85 -2.94 25.22
N ASN A 219 19.55 -3.46 24.21
CA ASN A 219 20.97 -3.22 23.96
C ASN A 219 21.18 -2.14 22.89
N GLY A 220 20.08 -1.59 22.32
CA GLY A 220 20.08 -0.61 21.24
C GLY A 220 20.22 -1.22 19.85
N GLY A 221 20.09 -2.55 19.74
CA GLY A 221 20.06 -3.25 18.46
C GLY A 221 18.72 -3.03 17.74
N ASP A 222 18.75 -2.99 16.41
CA ASP A 222 17.55 -2.85 15.60
C ASP A 222 16.67 -4.10 15.74
N VAL A 223 15.36 -3.90 15.82
CA VAL A 223 14.36 -4.97 15.81
C VAL A 223 13.71 -5.01 14.44
N GLY A 224 13.87 -6.15 13.78
CA GLY A 224 13.57 -6.28 12.36
C GLY A 224 14.77 -5.89 11.48
N GLU A 225 14.66 -6.16 10.20
CA GLU A 225 15.66 -5.79 9.18
C GLU A 225 15.28 -4.44 8.56
N THR A 226 16.24 -3.76 7.93
CA THR A 226 15.93 -2.64 7.04
C THR A 226 15.11 -3.17 5.87
N GLU A 227 13.93 -2.63 5.69
CA GLU A 227 12.99 -3.05 4.67
C GLU A 227 13.15 -2.22 3.40
N GLN A 228 12.86 -2.84 2.27
CA GLN A 228 12.91 -2.18 0.96
C GLN A 228 11.55 -2.30 0.28
N TYR A 229 11.03 -1.19 -0.25
CA TYR A 229 9.78 -1.17 -0.99
C TYR A 229 10.00 -1.43 -2.47
N GLY A 230 9.12 -2.24 -3.04
CA GLY A 230 9.07 -2.53 -4.47
C GLY A 230 7.64 -2.59 -5.00
N ILE A 231 7.54 -2.46 -6.31
CA ILE A 231 6.29 -2.57 -7.05
C ILE A 231 6.04 -4.04 -7.37
N ALA A 232 4.87 -4.57 -6.95
CA ALA A 232 4.50 -5.96 -7.17
C ALA A 232 3.83 -6.16 -8.54
N VAL A 233 4.27 -7.18 -9.29
CA VAL A 233 3.67 -7.63 -10.57
C VAL A 233 3.36 -9.11 -10.53
N ALA A 234 2.48 -9.58 -11.43
CA ALA A 234 2.21 -11.01 -11.54
C ALA A 234 3.50 -11.79 -11.89
N LYS A 235 3.65 -12.98 -11.29
CA LYS A 235 4.77 -13.89 -11.55
C LYS A 235 4.99 -14.08 -13.05
N GLY A 236 6.24 -13.88 -13.49
CA GLY A 236 6.66 -14.06 -14.88
C GLY A 236 6.30 -12.93 -15.84
N ASN A 237 5.69 -11.82 -15.37
CA ASN A 237 5.47 -10.62 -16.20
C ASN A 237 6.76 -9.80 -16.31
N THR A 238 7.78 -10.41 -16.91
CA THR A 238 9.14 -9.84 -17.01
C THR A 238 9.20 -8.59 -17.88
N GLU A 239 8.32 -8.48 -18.89
CA GLU A 239 8.27 -7.32 -19.77
C GLU A 239 7.76 -6.07 -19.02
N LEU A 240 6.68 -6.18 -18.26
CA LEU A 240 6.19 -5.07 -17.43
C LEU A 240 7.22 -4.72 -16.34
N LEU A 241 7.81 -5.74 -15.71
CA LEU A 241 8.82 -5.56 -14.67
C LEU A 241 10.05 -4.80 -15.20
N ALA A 242 10.50 -5.11 -16.41
CA ALA A 242 11.61 -4.40 -17.05
C ALA A 242 11.29 -2.91 -17.27
N VAL A 243 10.06 -2.58 -17.71
CA VAL A 243 9.62 -1.18 -17.86
C VAL A 243 9.56 -0.47 -16.52
N ILE A 244 9.01 -1.12 -15.48
CA ILE A 244 8.94 -0.53 -14.13
C ILE A 244 10.35 -0.25 -13.60
N ASN A 245 11.28 -1.19 -13.74
CA ASN A 245 12.66 -1.01 -13.28
C ASN A 245 13.38 0.12 -14.04
N GLU A 246 13.16 0.24 -15.35
CA GLU A 246 13.72 1.34 -16.14
C GLU A 246 13.19 2.69 -15.63
N VAL A 247 11.88 2.81 -15.36
CA VAL A 247 11.27 4.03 -14.83
C VAL A 247 11.81 4.34 -13.43
N ILE A 248 11.89 3.35 -12.53
CA ILE A 248 12.42 3.54 -11.17
C ILE A 248 13.88 4.02 -11.24
N ASP A 249 14.69 3.40 -12.09
CA ASP A 249 16.11 3.79 -12.27
C ASP A 249 16.26 5.23 -12.78
N GLU A 250 15.43 5.65 -13.75
CA GLU A 250 15.36 7.03 -14.23
C GLU A 250 14.99 8.02 -13.12
N LEU A 251 13.92 7.71 -12.35
CA LEU A 251 13.40 8.57 -11.27
C LEU A 251 14.31 8.64 -10.03
N LEU A 252 15.07 7.59 -9.75
CA LEU A 252 16.10 7.61 -8.71
C LEU A 252 17.31 8.45 -9.13
N LYS A 253 17.74 8.34 -10.38
CA LYS A 253 18.90 9.08 -10.92
C LYS A 253 18.66 10.59 -11.01
N ASP A 254 17.43 11.00 -11.35
CA ASP A 254 17.09 12.42 -11.46
C ASP A 254 16.62 13.05 -10.13
N GLY A 255 16.51 12.24 -9.05
CA GLY A 255 16.09 12.67 -7.72
C GLY A 255 14.59 12.89 -7.55
N SER A 256 13.77 12.50 -8.53
CA SER A 256 12.30 12.68 -8.48
C SER A 256 11.67 11.97 -7.29
N ILE A 257 12.09 10.74 -6.97
CA ILE A 257 11.53 9.98 -5.85
C ILE A 257 11.81 10.69 -4.52
N GLU A 258 13.03 11.14 -4.25
CA GLU A 258 13.38 11.86 -3.01
C GLU A 258 12.60 13.18 -2.90
N LYS A 259 12.46 13.90 -4.02
CA LYS A 259 11.64 15.11 -4.08
C LYS A 259 10.18 14.82 -3.75
N TRP A 260 9.57 13.78 -4.33
CA TRP A 260 8.19 13.40 -4.04
C TRP A 260 8.00 12.93 -2.60
N VAL A 261 8.93 12.17 -2.03
CA VAL A 261 8.89 11.82 -0.59
C VAL A 261 8.80 13.06 0.27
N THR A 262 9.60 14.10 -0.04
CA THR A 262 9.58 15.36 0.69
C THR A 262 8.24 16.10 0.48
N GLU A 263 7.83 16.30 -0.78
CA GLU A 263 6.62 17.04 -1.13
C GLU A 263 5.35 16.40 -0.55
N TYR A 264 5.20 15.07 -0.68
CA TYR A 264 4.03 14.36 -0.15
C TYR A 264 4.07 14.19 1.37
N SER A 265 5.23 14.15 2.01
CA SER A 265 5.33 14.23 3.46
C SER A 265 4.83 15.59 3.99
N GLU A 266 5.19 16.69 3.33
CA GLU A 266 4.70 18.03 3.71
C GLU A 266 3.20 18.21 3.39
N LEU A 267 2.72 17.63 2.28
CA LEU A 267 1.29 17.66 1.94
C LEU A 267 0.46 16.91 2.99
N ALA A 268 0.87 15.71 3.37
CA ALA A 268 0.16 14.85 4.32
C ALA A 268 0.07 15.51 5.72
N LYS A 269 1.08 16.25 6.15
CA LYS A 269 1.03 17.04 7.40
C LYS A 269 -0.01 18.17 7.34
N LYS A 270 -0.16 18.85 6.20
CA LYS A 270 -1.10 19.98 6.04
C LYS A 270 -2.57 19.57 5.97
N ILE A 271 -2.87 18.38 5.44
CA ILE A 271 -4.25 17.91 5.27
C ILE A 271 -4.94 17.74 6.62
N GLU A 272 -4.28 17.14 7.61
CA GLU A 272 -4.86 16.95 8.93
C GLU A 272 -4.98 18.26 9.72
N GLU A 273 -4.08 19.23 9.54
CA GLU A 273 -4.22 20.57 10.13
C GLU A 273 -5.50 21.27 9.64
N SER A 274 -5.86 21.11 8.36
CA SER A 274 -7.08 21.71 7.79
C SER A 274 -8.36 21.02 8.29
N THR A 275 -8.35 19.72 8.49
CA THR A 275 -9.49 18.96 9.04
C THR A 275 -9.69 19.17 10.53
N ALA A 276 -8.63 19.37 11.30
CA ALA A 276 -8.68 19.73 12.70
C ALA A 276 -9.29 21.12 12.95
N SER A 277 -8.93 22.10 12.09
CA SER A 277 -9.45 23.48 12.19
C SER A 277 -10.92 23.62 11.82
N THR A 278 -11.46 22.74 10.96
CA THR A 278 -12.88 22.75 10.57
C THR A 278 -13.79 22.03 11.59
N GLY A 279 -13.23 21.16 12.42
CA GLY A 279 -13.97 20.44 13.48
C GLY A 279 -14.31 21.29 14.71
N GLU A 280 -13.60 22.38 14.98
CA GLU A 280 -13.87 23.28 16.12
C GLU A 280 -14.97 24.32 15.86
N SER A 281 -15.44 24.51 14.61
CA SER A 281 -16.38 25.59 14.30
C SER A 281 -17.87 25.17 14.28
N THR A 282 -18.22 23.95 14.69
CA THR A 282 -19.62 23.45 14.66
C THR A 282 -20.26 23.20 16.04
N ASN A 283 -19.66 23.68 17.15
CA ASN A 283 -20.32 23.71 18.47
C ASN A 283 -20.34 25.15 19.00
N GLY A 284 -21.28 25.92 18.49
CA GLY A 284 -21.68 27.22 18.96
C GLY A 284 -23.22 27.30 19.04
#